data_15ef330af58af24a6ddb443ed98c10b8
#
_entry.id   15ef330af58af24a6ddb443ed98c10b8
#
_cell.length_a   1.000
_cell.length_b   1.000
_cell.length_c   1.000
_cell.angle_alpha   90.00
_cell.angle_beta   90.00
_cell.angle_gamma   90.00
#
_symmetry.space_group_name_H-M   'P 1'
#
loop_
_entity.id
_entity.type
_entity.pdbx_description
1 polymer ?
#
loop_
_entity_poly.entity_id
_entity_poly.type
_entity_poly.pdbx_seq_one_letter_code
_entity_poly.pdbx_strand_id
1 'polypeptide(L)'
;VGTGFPVIFMLSSLFMGIGTGATIMIAQFYGARDLEKVNQTVNTIYTALIIGIIPLSLIGIFLSEPLLRLMQVPDDGTLAMAKTYMIIIFIGIIGNLGFNINSGILQGLGDSRTSLLFLMIATVINIILDLVFTIPIKLGVAGVALATIIAQIASWLFGVFYINRRYDF
;
A
#
# COMPACT_ATOMS: atom_id res chain seq x y z
N VAL A 1 16.20 -3.16 -6.25
CA VAL A 1 14.94 -3.26 -5.49
C VAL A 1 15.23 -3.20 -3.99
N GLY A 2 16.15 -4.00 -3.47
CA GLY A 2 16.46 -4.08 -2.03
C GLY A 2 16.90 -2.77 -1.38
N THR A 3 17.63 -1.93 -2.09
CA THR A 3 18.14 -0.65 -1.58
C THR A 3 17.06 0.43 -1.38
N GLY A 4 15.98 0.40 -2.16
CA GLY A 4 14.86 1.35 -2.00
C GLY A 4 13.88 0.97 -0.90
N PHE A 5 13.81 -0.31 -0.51
CA PHE A 5 12.84 -0.83 0.44
C PHE A 5 12.88 -0.14 1.82
N PRO A 6 14.04 0.06 2.48
CA PRO A 6 14.08 0.70 3.79
C PRO A 6 13.50 2.11 3.80
N VAL A 7 13.73 2.88 2.73
CA VAL A 7 13.23 4.26 2.61
C VAL A 7 11.71 4.27 2.45
N ILE A 8 11.20 3.42 1.55
CA ILE A 8 9.76 3.28 1.33
C ILE A 8 9.08 2.84 2.62
N PHE A 9 9.65 1.85 3.32
CA PHE A 9 9.12 1.35 4.57
C PHE A 9 9.10 2.41 5.67
N MET A 10 10.19 3.18 5.82
CA MET A 10 10.28 4.26 6.80
C MET A 10 9.19 5.32 6.59
N LEU A 11 9.00 5.77 5.36
CA LEU A 11 7.98 6.78 5.04
C LEU A 11 6.55 6.22 5.15
N SER A 12 6.35 4.95 4.81
CA SER A 12 5.04 4.30 4.90
C SER A 12 4.66 3.91 6.33
N SER A 13 5.62 3.75 7.23
CA SER A 13 5.38 3.28 8.61
C SER A 13 4.47 4.20 9.42
N LEU A 14 4.50 5.51 9.16
CA LEU A 14 3.60 6.48 9.80
C LEU A 14 2.13 6.17 9.48
N PHE A 15 1.84 5.89 8.22
CA PHE A 15 0.47 5.54 7.78
C PHE A 15 0.06 4.16 8.25
N MET A 16 1.00 3.22 8.35
CA MET A 16 0.73 1.90 8.95
C MET A 16 0.33 2.03 10.43
N GLY A 17 0.97 2.95 11.17
CA GLY A 17 0.58 3.25 12.55
C GLY A 17 -0.85 3.79 12.66
N ILE A 18 -1.23 4.71 11.78
CA ILE A 18 -2.61 5.23 11.71
C ILE A 18 -3.59 4.09 11.38
N GLY A 19 -3.26 3.25 10.42
CA GLY A 19 -4.06 2.08 10.03
C GLY A 19 -4.26 1.10 11.20
N THR A 20 -3.21 0.82 11.95
CA THR A 20 -3.29 -0.05 13.15
C THR A 20 -4.18 0.56 14.23
N GLY A 21 -4.04 1.87 14.51
CA GLY A 21 -4.89 2.57 15.47
C GLY A 21 -6.38 2.49 15.08
N ALA A 22 -6.68 2.69 13.80
CA ALA A 22 -8.05 2.58 13.32
C ALA A 22 -8.60 1.14 13.37
N THR A 23 -7.77 0.13 13.12
CA THR A 23 -8.15 -1.28 13.29
C THR A 23 -8.63 -1.55 14.72
N ILE A 24 -7.92 -1.02 15.71
CA ILE A 24 -8.28 -1.16 17.13
C ILE A 24 -9.61 -0.46 17.41
N MET A 25 -9.81 0.78 16.93
CA MET A 25 -11.06 1.51 17.12
C MET A 25 -12.25 0.80 16.47
N ILE A 26 -12.07 0.30 15.25
CA ILE A 26 -13.10 -0.48 14.55
C ILE A 26 -13.47 -1.73 15.36
N ALA A 27 -12.48 -2.47 15.85
CA ALA A 27 -12.72 -3.66 16.65
C ALA A 27 -13.50 -3.35 17.94
N GLN A 28 -13.18 -2.24 18.61
CA GLN A 28 -13.89 -1.79 19.81
C GLN A 28 -15.34 -1.41 19.52
N PHE A 29 -15.58 -0.56 18.52
CA PHE A 29 -16.93 -0.13 18.16
C PHE A 29 -17.78 -1.26 17.60
N TYR A 30 -17.18 -2.13 16.78
CA TYR A 30 -17.88 -3.31 16.27
C TYR A 30 -18.23 -4.30 17.38
N GLY A 31 -17.31 -4.53 18.34
CA GLY A 31 -17.59 -5.33 19.53
C GLY A 31 -18.68 -4.73 20.43
N ALA A 32 -18.77 -3.39 20.49
CA ALA A 32 -19.82 -2.67 21.20
C ALA A 32 -21.15 -2.59 20.40
N ARG A 33 -21.20 -3.13 19.20
CA ARG A 33 -22.34 -3.05 18.26
C ARG A 33 -22.71 -1.61 17.85
N ASP A 34 -21.79 -0.67 17.92
CA ASP A 34 -21.94 0.72 17.51
C ASP A 34 -21.50 0.88 16.06
N LEU A 35 -22.37 0.42 15.13
CA LEU A 35 -22.09 0.42 13.70
C LEU A 35 -21.97 1.84 13.12
N GLU A 36 -22.59 2.83 13.75
CA GLU A 36 -22.47 4.23 13.34
C GLU A 36 -21.01 4.72 13.53
N LYS A 37 -20.42 4.44 14.70
CA LYS A 37 -19.01 4.80 14.95
C LYS A 37 -18.04 3.98 14.12
N VAL A 38 -18.36 2.72 13.79
CA VAL A 38 -17.58 1.93 12.83
C VAL A 38 -17.54 2.65 11.47
N ASN A 39 -18.70 3.03 10.94
CA ASN A 39 -18.81 3.76 9.68
C ASN A 39 -18.04 5.09 9.71
N GLN A 40 -18.22 5.90 10.75
CA GLN A 40 -17.48 7.16 10.94
C GLN A 40 -15.97 6.93 10.95
N THR A 41 -15.50 5.89 11.62
CA THR A 41 -14.08 5.54 11.68
C THR A 41 -13.55 5.12 10.31
N VAL A 42 -14.27 4.27 9.59
CA VAL A 42 -13.92 3.83 8.23
C VAL A 42 -13.84 5.02 7.28
N ASN A 43 -14.83 5.89 7.28
CA ASN A 43 -14.85 7.09 6.43
C ASN A 43 -13.72 8.07 6.77
N THR A 44 -13.44 8.26 8.05
CA THR A 44 -12.35 9.12 8.52
C THR A 44 -11.00 8.61 8.03
N ILE A 45 -10.77 7.31 8.09
CA ILE A 45 -9.49 6.72 7.70
C ILE A 45 -9.28 6.76 6.18
N TYR A 46 -10.33 6.54 5.38
CA TYR A 46 -10.24 6.71 3.93
C TYR A 46 -10.01 8.19 3.55
N THR A 47 -10.66 9.12 4.23
CA THR A 47 -10.44 10.55 4.03
C THR A 47 -9.00 10.93 4.39
N ALA A 48 -8.50 10.46 5.52
CA ALA A 48 -7.11 10.68 5.93
C ALA A 48 -6.12 10.07 4.93
N LEU A 49 -6.40 8.88 4.39
CA LEU A 49 -5.61 8.27 3.32
C LEU A 49 -5.54 9.19 2.10
N ILE A 50 -6.69 9.62 1.57
CA ILE A 50 -6.76 10.43 0.35
C ILE A 50 -6.01 11.77 0.54
N ILE A 51 -6.21 12.43 1.67
CA ILE A 51 -5.54 13.70 1.97
C ILE A 51 -4.04 13.49 2.19
N GLY A 52 -3.65 12.44 2.91
CA GLY A 52 -2.26 12.17 3.27
C GLY A 52 -1.42 11.60 2.14
N ILE A 53 -2.04 11.01 1.11
CA ILE A 53 -1.31 10.36 0.02
C ILE A 53 -0.53 11.37 -0.83
N ILE A 54 -1.11 12.55 -1.07
CA ILE A 54 -0.49 13.58 -1.92
C ILE A 54 0.81 14.07 -1.32
N PRO A 55 0.85 14.59 -0.07
CA PRO A 55 2.11 15.02 0.52
C PRO A 55 3.11 13.87 0.68
N LEU A 56 2.65 12.66 1.02
CA LEU A 56 3.53 11.51 1.15
C LEU A 56 4.19 11.14 -0.19
N SER A 57 3.43 11.09 -1.28
CA SER A 57 3.95 10.83 -2.63
C SER A 57 4.98 11.89 -3.03
N LEU A 58 4.66 13.17 -2.86
CA LEU A 58 5.56 14.27 -3.19
C LEU A 58 6.85 14.20 -2.38
N ILE A 59 6.75 14.08 -1.06
CA ILE A 59 7.92 13.95 -0.17
C ILE A 59 8.76 12.75 -0.57
N GLY A 60 8.14 11.59 -0.81
CA GLY A 60 8.83 10.37 -1.21
C GLY A 60 9.57 10.52 -2.55
N ILE A 61 8.96 11.15 -3.54
CA ILE A 61 9.58 11.40 -4.85
C ILE A 61 10.76 12.37 -4.70
N PHE A 62 10.59 13.49 -3.99
CA PHE A 62 11.66 14.48 -3.81
C PHE A 62 12.81 13.96 -2.95
N LEU A 63 12.53 13.16 -1.94
CA LEU A 63 13.55 12.59 -1.06
C LEU A 63 14.20 11.32 -1.60
N SER A 64 13.68 10.71 -2.67
CA SER A 64 14.18 9.43 -3.19
C SER A 64 15.67 9.49 -3.52
N GLU A 65 16.14 10.49 -4.25
CA GLU A 65 17.54 10.62 -4.63
C GLU A 65 18.45 11.01 -3.44
N PRO A 66 18.14 12.06 -2.64
CA PRO A 66 18.93 12.39 -1.47
C PRO A 66 19.11 11.22 -0.49
N LEU A 67 18.05 10.46 -0.25
CA LEU A 67 18.10 9.31 0.67
C LEU A 67 18.93 8.15 0.10
N LEU A 68 18.82 7.86 -1.20
CA LEU A 68 19.66 6.86 -1.85
C LEU A 68 21.14 7.23 -1.83
N ARG A 69 21.47 8.51 -2.03
CA ARG A 69 22.85 9.01 -1.90
C ARG A 69 23.37 8.93 -0.47
N LEU A 70 22.53 9.27 0.52
CA LEU A 70 22.86 9.11 1.94
C LEU A 70 23.14 7.65 2.31
N MET A 71 22.42 6.70 1.69
CA MET A 71 22.64 5.26 1.84
C MET A 71 23.88 4.76 1.06
N GLN A 72 24.64 5.66 0.45
CA GLN A 72 25.86 5.34 -0.31
C GLN A 72 25.60 4.33 -1.46
N VAL A 73 24.46 4.43 -2.11
CA VAL A 73 24.14 3.59 -3.29
C VAL A 73 25.13 3.95 -4.41
N PRO A 74 25.84 2.97 -5.00
CA PRO A 74 26.82 3.23 -6.06
C PRO A 74 26.21 3.92 -7.29
N ASP A 75 26.97 4.86 -7.86
CA ASP A 75 26.54 5.61 -9.07
C ASP A 75 27.02 4.90 -10.36
N ASP A 76 26.89 3.57 -10.38
CA ASP A 76 27.21 2.66 -11.50
C ASP A 76 25.97 2.23 -12.30
N GLY A 77 24.92 3.06 -12.30
CA GLY A 77 23.60 2.72 -12.82
C GLY A 77 22.62 2.18 -11.78
N THR A 78 23.11 1.68 -10.64
CA THR A 78 22.26 1.19 -9.54
C THR A 78 21.42 2.31 -8.93
N LEU A 79 22.01 3.49 -8.76
CA LEU A 79 21.31 4.67 -8.25
C LEU A 79 20.12 5.06 -9.15
N ALA A 80 20.32 5.08 -10.47
CA ALA A 80 19.27 5.41 -11.44
C ALA A 80 18.12 4.39 -11.41
N MET A 81 18.44 3.10 -11.34
CA MET A 81 17.44 2.04 -11.24
C MET A 81 16.68 2.09 -9.90
N ALA A 82 17.36 2.31 -8.78
CA ALA A 82 16.75 2.44 -7.48
C ALA A 82 15.84 3.67 -7.40
N LYS A 83 16.28 4.81 -7.95
CA LYS A 83 15.46 6.03 -8.05
C LYS A 83 14.19 5.80 -8.88
N THR A 84 14.31 5.18 -10.05
CA THR A 84 13.16 4.85 -10.90
C THR A 84 12.17 3.96 -10.15
N TYR A 85 12.65 2.93 -9.49
CA TYR A 85 11.82 2.04 -8.65
C TYR A 85 11.06 2.82 -7.57
N MET A 86 11.76 3.66 -6.81
CA MET A 86 11.16 4.46 -5.73
C MET A 86 10.11 5.42 -6.25
N ILE A 87 10.40 6.15 -7.33
CA ILE A 87 9.44 7.10 -7.94
C ILE A 87 8.15 6.38 -8.36
N ILE A 88 8.28 5.23 -9.03
CA ILE A 88 7.12 4.44 -9.46
C ILE A 88 6.32 3.99 -8.24
N ILE A 89 6.97 3.46 -7.19
CA ILE A 89 6.30 3.03 -5.97
C ILE A 89 5.59 4.19 -5.28
N PHE A 90 6.22 5.38 -5.18
CA PHE A 90 5.59 6.55 -4.56
C PHE A 90 4.42 7.13 -5.37
N ILE A 91 4.44 7.02 -6.70
CA ILE A 91 3.28 7.36 -7.54
C ILE A 91 2.11 6.42 -7.22
N GLY A 92 2.38 5.14 -7.04
CA GLY A 92 1.34 4.13 -6.75
C GLY A 92 1.14 3.81 -5.27
N ILE A 93 1.70 4.61 -4.35
CA ILE A 93 1.66 4.30 -2.90
C ILE A 93 0.23 4.21 -2.34
N ILE A 94 -0.74 4.84 -3.00
CA ILE A 94 -2.16 4.73 -2.63
C ILE A 94 -2.63 3.27 -2.63
N GLY A 95 -2.17 2.46 -3.60
CA GLY A 95 -2.51 1.04 -3.65
C GLY A 95 -1.98 0.28 -2.43
N ASN A 96 -0.72 0.55 -2.05
CA ASN A 96 -0.09 -0.08 -0.90
C ASN A 96 -0.80 0.29 0.41
N LEU A 97 -0.97 1.59 0.66
CA LEU A 97 -1.60 2.08 1.87
C LEU A 97 -3.09 1.71 1.92
N GLY A 98 -3.80 1.83 0.79
CA GLY A 98 -5.19 1.45 0.69
C GLY A 98 -5.42 -0.04 0.95
N PHE A 99 -4.55 -0.91 0.42
CA PHE A 99 -4.58 -2.34 0.71
C PHE A 99 -4.38 -2.62 2.21
N ASN A 100 -3.40 -1.97 2.86
CA ASN A 100 -3.14 -2.14 4.29
C ASN A 100 -4.32 -1.66 5.14
N ILE A 101 -4.95 -0.53 4.77
CA ILE A 101 -6.14 -0.01 5.45
C ILE A 101 -7.31 -0.98 5.31
N ASN A 102 -7.60 -1.49 4.11
CA ASN A 102 -8.66 -2.48 3.91
C ASN A 102 -8.43 -3.74 4.75
N SER A 103 -7.19 -4.23 4.77
CA SER A 103 -6.81 -5.36 5.62
C SER A 103 -7.04 -5.07 7.09
N GLY A 104 -6.69 -3.87 7.55
CA GLY A 104 -6.93 -3.42 8.91
C GLY A 104 -8.43 -3.32 9.26
N ILE A 105 -9.24 -2.77 8.36
CA ILE A 105 -10.69 -2.69 8.52
C ILE A 105 -11.29 -4.10 8.66
N LEU A 106 -10.95 -5.02 7.74
CA LEU A 106 -11.45 -6.39 7.79
C LEU A 106 -11.03 -7.12 9.07
N GLN A 107 -9.78 -6.93 9.50
CA GLN A 107 -9.30 -7.51 10.77
C GLN A 107 -10.04 -6.92 11.97
N GLY A 108 -10.29 -5.61 11.97
CA GLY A 108 -11.08 -4.93 13.00
C GLY A 108 -12.53 -5.42 13.07
N LEU A 109 -13.11 -5.79 11.93
CA LEU A 109 -14.45 -6.40 11.83
C LEU A 109 -14.44 -7.91 12.14
N GLY A 110 -13.28 -8.51 12.44
CA GLY A 110 -13.14 -9.93 12.73
C GLY A 110 -13.01 -10.82 11.48
N ASP A 111 -12.96 -10.25 10.28
CA ASP A 111 -12.86 -11.00 9.01
C ASP A 111 -11.41 -11.13 8.52
N SER A 112 -10.54 -11.69 9.35
CA SER A 112 -9.13 -11.91 9.02
C SER A 112 -8.93 -12.90 7.86
N ARG A 113 -9.90 -13.80 7.62
CA ARG A 113 -9.81 -14.78 6.53
C ARG A 113 -9.90 -14.09 5.17
N THR A 114 -10.81 -13.15 5.02
CA THR A 114 -10.95 -12.36 3.78
C THR A 114 -9.74 -11.48 3.56
N SER A 115 -9.18 -10.86 4.61
CA SER A 115 -7.93 -10.11 4.53
C SER A 115 -6.77 -10.96 4.01
N LEU A 116 -6.61 -12.20 4.51
CA LEU A 116 -5.63 -13.15 4.01
C LEU A 116 -5.87 -13.56 2.57
N LEU A 117 -7.12 -13.80 2.18
CA LEU A 117 -7.47 -14.14 0.80
C LEU A 117 -7.05 -13.03 -0.16
N PHE A 118 -7.31 -11.77 0.19
CA PHE A 118 -6.88 -10.63 -0.63
C PHE A 118 -5.36 -10.52 -0.74
N LEU A 119 -4.63 -10.80 0.35
CA LEU A 119 -3.17 -10.85 0.31
C LEU A 119 -2.68 -11.95 -0.65
N MET A 120 -3.28 -13.14 -0.61
CA MET A 120 -2.92 -14.25 -1.51
C MET A 120 -3.20 -13.88 -2.98
N ILE A 121 -4.37 -13.30 -3.27
CA ILE A 121 -4.73 -12.85 -4.62
C ILE A 121 -3.76 -11.78 -5.10
N ALA A 122 -3.47 -10.77 -4.28
CA ALA A 122 -2.50 -9.72 -4.60
C ALA A 122 -1.12 -10.30 -4.92
N THR A 123 -0.67 -11.26 -4.12
CA THR A 123 0.63 -11.93 -4.32
C THR A 123 0.66 -12.70 -5.62
N VAL A 124 -0.37 -13.46 -5.94
CA VAL A 124 -0.45 -14.20 -7.22
C VAL A 124 -0.45 -13.26 -8.41
N ILE A 125 -1.26 -12.19 -8.37
CA ILE A 125 -1.28 -11.17 -9.43
C ILE A 125 0.11 -10.53 -9.56
N ASN A 126 0.75 -10.17 -8.47
CA ASN A 126 2.08 -9.56 -8.48
C ASN A 126 3.11 -10.49 -9.14
N ILE A 127 3.17 -11.78 -8.75
CA ILE A 127 4.10 -12.76 -9.34
C ILE A 127 3.87 -12.89 -10.86
N ILE A 128 2.60 -13.00 -11.29
CA ILE A 128 2.28 -13.12 -12.72
C ILE A 128 2.73 -11.87 -13.48
N LEU A 129 2.44 -10.68 -12.96
CA LEU A 129 2.82 -9.42 -13.60
C LEU A 129 4.33 -9.20 -13.59
N ASP A 130 5.03 -9.59 -12.51
CA ASP A 130 6.49 -9.56 -12.45
C ASP A 130 7.12 -10.40 -13.57
N LEU A 131 6.63 -11.61 -13.78
CA LEU A 131 7.09 -12.49 -14.86
C LEU A 131 6.80 -11.89 -16.23
N VAL A 132 5.60 -11.37 -16.43
CA VAL A 132 5.18 -10.77 -17.72
C VAL A 132 5.99 -9.51 -18.04
N PHE A 133 6.19 -8.61 -17.06
CA PHE A 133 6.89 -7.36 -17.32
C PHE A 133 8.41 -7.53 -17.40
N THR A 134 8.96 -8.56 -16.74
CA THR A 134 10.41 -8.79 -16.71
C THR A 134 10.88 -9.62 -17.90
N ILE A 135 10.16 -10.70 -18.27
CA ILE A 135 10.62 -11.66 -19.28
C ILE A 135 10.26 -11.19 -20.71
N PRO A 136 8.96 -11.10 -21.12
CA PRO A 136 8.64 -10.75 -22.50
C PRO A 136 8.76 -9.24 -22.77
N ILE A 137 8.38 -8.37 -21.81
CA ILE A 137 8.37 -6.92 -22.02
C ILE A 137 9.72 -6.29 -21.69
N LYS A 138 10.55 -6.96 -20.88
CA LYS A 138 11.93 -6.56 -20.52
C LYS A 138 12.02 -5.17 -19.85
N LEU A 139 11.03 -4.80 -19.07
CA LEU A 139 11.01 -3.52 -18.34
C LEU A 139 11.99 -3.48 -17.14
N GLY A 140 12.62 -4.60 -16.81
CA GLY A 140 13.58 -4.67 -15.71
C GLY A 140 12.99 -4.20 -14.37
N VAL A 141 13.72 -3.34 -13.67
CA VAL A 141 13.32 -2.84 -12.33
C VAL A 141 12.01 -2.03 -12.36
N ALA A 142 11.78 -1.28 -13.44
CA ALA A 142 10.52 -0.54 -13.61
C ALA A 142 9.32 -1.49 -13.74
N GLY A 143 9.50 -2.63 -14.41
CA GLY A 143 8.47 -3.67 -14.53
C GLY A 143 8.06 -4.25 -13.19
N VAL A 144 9.03 -4.56 -12.32
CA VAL A 144 8.77 -5.05 -10.96
C VAL A 144 8.01 -4.02 -10.13
N ALA A 145 8.39 -2.73 -10.21
CA ALA A 145 7.69 -1.66 -9.52
C ALA A 145 6.22 -1.55 -9.99
N LEU A 146 6.00 -1.55 -11.32
CA LEU A 146 4.66 -1.47 -11.91
C LEU A 146 3.80 -2.68 -11.53
N ALA A 147 4.35 -3.89 -11.57
CA ALA A 147 3.64 -5.10 -11.16
C ALA A 147 3.15 -5.01 -9.70
N THR A 148 4.02 -4.53 -8.83
CA THR A 148 3.69 -4.34 -7.41
C THR A 148 2.55 -3.35 -7.24
N ILE A 149 2.61 -2.19 -7.89
CA ILE A 149 1.57 -1.15 -7.82
C ILE A 149 0.24 -1.67 -8.35
N ILE A 150 0.25 -2.29 -9.53
CA ILE A 150 -0.98 -2.78 -10.17
C ILE A 150 -1.65 -3.82 -9.29
N ALA A 151 -0.89 -4.78 -8.75
CA ALA A 151 -1.42 -5.80 -7.86
C ALA A 151 -2.04 -5.20 -6.58
N GLN A 152 -1.40 -4.21 -5.99
CA GLN A 152 -1.88 -3.54 -4.78
C GLN A 152 -3.10 -2.67 -5.03
N ILE A 153 -3.12 -1.89 -6.12
CA ILE A 153 -4.29 -1.07 -6.49
C ILE A 153 -5.49 -1.97 -6.80
N ALA A 154 -5.30 -3.05 -7.56
CA ALA A 154 -6.36 -4.00 -7.85
C ALA A 154 -6.94 -4.60 -6.57
N SER A 155 -6.08 -5.05 -5.65
CA SER A 155 -6.52 -5.59 -4.35
C SER A 155 -7.18 -4.55 -3.46
N TRP A 156 -6.71 -3.30 -3.47
CA TRP A 156 -7.34 -2.22 -2.74
C TRP A 156 -8.75 -1.93 -3.26
N LEU A 157 -8.92 -1.74 -4.57
CA LEU A 157 -10.22 -1.47 -5.18
C LEU A 157 -11.19 -2.62 -4.95
N PHE A 158 -10.73 -3.85 -5.09
CA PHE A 158 -11.54 -5.02 -4.82
C PHE A 158 -11.94 -5.12 -3.34
N GLY A 159 -11.03 -4.78 -2.43
CA GLY A 159 -11.30 -4.72 -1.00
C GLY A 159 -12.32 -3.65 -0.63
N VAL A 160 -12.23 -2.44 -1.20
CA VAL A 160 -13.23 -1.37 -1.01
C VAL A 160 -14.62 -1.84 -1.48
N PHE A 161 -14.68 -2.44 -2.67
CA PHE A 161 -15.93 -2.97 -3.21
C PHE A 161 -16.53 -4.07 -2.32
N TYR A 162 -15.69 -4.98 -1.82
CA TYR A 162 -16.12 -6.05 -0.93
C TYR A 162 -16.66 -5.50 0.40
N ILE A 163 -15.93 -4.59 1.04
CA ILE A 163 -16.30 -3.99 2.33
C ILE A 163 -17.65 -3.27 2.18
N ASN A 164 -17.79 -2.43 1.15
CA ASN A 164 -19.03 -1.70 0.90
C ASN A 164 -20.25 -2.60 0.63
N ARG A 165 -20.03 -3.76 -0.01
CA ARG A 165 -21.13 -4.71 -0.30
C ARG A 165 -21.50 -5.61 0.88
N ARG A 166 -20.52 -5.95 1.71
CA ARG A 166 -20.70 -6.93 2.76
C ARG A 166 -21.17 -6.33 4.07
N TYR A 167 -20.78 -5.10 4.35
CA TYR A 167 -20.96 -4.49 5.67
C TYR A 167 -21.92 -3.30 5.66
N ASP A 168 -22.51 -2.91 4.53
CA ASP A 168 -23.61 -1.93 4.39
C ASP A 168 -23.41 -0.69 5.31
N PHE A 169 -22.25 -0.03 5.18
CA PHE A 169 -21.89 1.16 5.97
C PHE A 169 -22.39 2.44 5.29
#